data_90b33d0f109191e8882aaa21e75fe4bd
#
_entry.id   90b33d0f109191e8882aaa21e75fe4bd
#
_cell.length_a   1.000
_cell.length_b   1.000
_cell.length_c   1.000
_cell.angle_alpha   90.00
_cell.angle_beta   90.00
_cell.angle_gamma   90.00
#
_symmetry.space_group_name_H-M   'P 1'
#
loop_
_entity.id
_entity.type
_entity.pdbx_description
1 polymer ?
#
loop_
_entity_poly.entity_id
_entity_poly.type
_entity_poly.pdbx_seq_one_letter_code
_entity_poly.pdbx_strand_id
1 'polypeptide(L)'
;MAIHLGINLNIFIFSECPCYDQVIPVLLSEGIAGVSKKCKLTPGIPLKPMLAHPTKGVQEVLTRFENAKFTCEWKYDGERAQIHLLEDGSIRIYSRNQEDNTSKYPDIIQRFSKCKLDSVKSCVLDSEAVAWDREKKQIQPFQILSTRKRKDAAESEIKVQVAVFGFDLLYLNGEALVRKPFQERRQLLRDHFKEVEGEFLFAKSADPETMEEVQELLEDSVKGNLILSLNFQI
;
A
#
# COMPACT_ATOMS: atom_id res chain seq x y z
N MET A 1 -8.17 -8.46 -33.69
CA MET A 1 -6.88 -8.36 -33.01
C MET A 1 -6.58 -6.94 -32.51
N ALA A 2 -6.72 -5.87 -33.28
CA ALA A 2 -6.47 -4.48 -32.84
C ALA A 2 -7.40 -3.96 -31.71
N ILE A 3 -8.66 -4.36 -31.68
CA ILE A 3 -9.63 -3.94 -30.66
C ILE A 3 -9.31 -4.60 -29.30
N HIS A 4 -8.85 -5.84 -29.27
CA HIS A 4 -8.49 -6.55 -28.03
C HIS A 4 -7.21 -5.98 -27.39
N LEU A 5 -6.23 -5.59 -28.20
CA LEU A 5 -5.01 -4.90 -27.73
C LEU A 5 -5.32 -3.51 -27.16
N GLY A 6 -6.27 -2.79 -27.78
CA GLY A 6 -6.69 -1.47 -27.30
C GLY A 6 -7.43 -1.51 -25.96
N ILE A 7 -8.26 -2.53 -25.72
CA ILE A 7 -8.99 -2.71 -24.44
C ILE A 7 -8.02 -3.05 -23.30
N ASN A 8 -7.08 -3.97 -23.53
CA ASN A 8 -6.08 -4.34 -22.51
C ASN A 8 -5.14 -3.15 -22.19
N LEU A 9 -4.74 -2.37 -23.18
CA LEU A 9 -3.88 -1.21 -22.96
C LEU A 9 -4.62 -0.10 -22.19
N ASN A 10 -5.91 0.13 -22.47
CA ASN A 10 -6.72 1.10 -21.76
C ASN A 10 -6.94 0.72 -20.29
N ILE A 11 -7.20 -0.56 -19.99
CA ILE A 11 -7.34 -1.07 -18.63
C ILE A 11 -6.02 -0.87 -17.89
N PHE A 12 -4.89 -1.18 -18.50
CA PHE A 12 -3.56 -1.06 -17.92
C PHE A 12 -3.19 0.41 -17.61
N ILE A 13 -3.40 1.32 -18.57
CA ILE A 13 -3.12 2.75 -18.39
C ILE A 13 -3.99 3.33 -17.27
N PHE A 14 -5.29 2.98 -17.24
CA PHE A 14 -6.21 3.47 -16.22
C PHE A 14 -5.91 2.90 -14.81
N SER A 15 -5.22 1.78 -14.74
CA SER A 15 -4.75 1.23 -13.46
C SER A 15 -3.57 2.02 -12.89
N GLU A 16 -2.67 2.54 -13.75
CA GLU A 16 -1.52 3.34 -13.32
C GLU A 16 -1.85 4.84 -13.15
N CYS A 17 -2.80 5.37 -13.91
CA CYS A 17 -3.22 6.77 -13.87
C CYS A 17 -4.76 6.88 -13.95
N PRO A 18 -5.49 6.60 -12.88
CA PRO A 18 -6.96 6.63 -12.88
C PRO A 18 -7.52 8.07 -12.80
N CYS A 19 -7.02 8.96 -13.64
CA CYS A 19 -7.40 10.37 -13.68
C CYS A 19 -7.88 10.75 -15.07
N TYR A 20 -9.20 10.91 -15.24
CA TYR A 20 -9.82 11.29 -16.51
C TYR A 20 -9.35 12.66 -16.99
N ASP A 21 -9.12 13.61 -16.08
CA ASP A 21 -8.68 14.97 -16.41
C ASP A 21 -7.28 15.00 -17.04
N GLN A 22 -6.45 14.00 -16.73
CA GLN A 22 -5.15 13.82 -17.38
C GLN A 22 -5.24 12.95 -18.62
N VAL A 23 -6.00 11.87 -18.57
CA VAL A 23 -6.04 10.88 -19.66
C VAL A 23 -6.79 11.38 -20.88
N ILE A 24 -7.96 12.02 -20.70
CA ILE A 24 -8.83 12.40 -21.82
C ILE A 24 -8.17 13.45 -22.74
N PRO A 25 -7.58 14.55 -22.25
CA PRO A 25 -6.93 15.52 -23.13
C PRO A 25 -5.78 14.91 -23.94
N VAL A 26 -4.96 14.08 -23.33
CA VAL A 26 -3.84 13.40 -24.00
C VAL A 26 -4.36 12.39 -25.03
N LEU A 27 -5.41 11.63 -24.70
CA LEU A 27 -6.01 10.67 -25.60
C LEU A 27 -6.59 11.34 -26.85
N LEU A 28 -7.25 12.48 -26.69
CA LEU A 28 -7.84 13.23 -27.79
C LEU A 28 -6.81 13.91 -28.70
N SER A 29 -5.68 14.38 -28.13
CA SER A 29 -4.64 15.09 -28.89
C SER A 29 -3.58 14.18 -29.50
N GLU A 30 -3.21 13.08 -28.81
CA GLU A 30 -2.05 12.25 -29.16
C GLU A 30 -2.38 10.75 -29.29
N GLY A 31 -3.63 10.40 -29.07
CA GLY A 31 -4.07 9.00 -29.11
C GLY A 31 -3.49 8.14 -27.99
N ILE A 32 -3.67 6.82 -28.09
CA ILE A 32 -3.25 5.83 -27.08
C ILE A 32 -1.74 5.86 -26.82
N ALA A 33 -0.94 6.10 -27.86
CA ALA A 33 0.52 6.14 -27.73
C ALA A 33 0.99 7.33 -26.87
N GLY A 34 0.31 8.46 -26.94
CA GLY A 34 0.55 9.63 -26.08
C GLY A 34 0.20 9.34 -24.63
N VAL A 35 -0.93 8.68 -24.38
CA VAL A 35 -1.39 8.33 -23.02
C VAL A 35 -0.38 7.45 -22.32
N SER A 36 0.13 6.40 -22.97
CA SER A 36 1.12 5.50 -22.37
C SER A 36 2.44 6.18 -21.99
N LYS A 37 2.78 7.28 -22.68
CA LYS A 37 4.01 8.06 -22.41
C LYS A 37 3.83 9.12 -21.33
N LYS A 38 2.68 9.81 -21.33
CA LYS A 38 2.43 11.02 -20.53
C LYS A 38 1.60 10.77 -19.27
N CYS A 39 0.69 9.79 -19.29
CA CYS A 39 -0.15 9.48 -18.14
C CYS A 39 0.53 8.40 -17.30
N LYS A 40 1.25 8.85 -16.30
CA LYS A 40 1.99 7.99 -15.37
C LYS A 40 1.46 8.18 -13.95
N LEU A 41 1.80 7.23 -13.10
CA LEU A 41 1.57 7.34 -11.66
C LEU A 41 2.13 8.67 -11.15
N THR A 42 1.26 9.44 -10.50
CA THR A 42 1.58 10.78 -10.00
C THR A 42 1.10 10.90 -8.54
N PRO A 43 1.94 11.33 -7.59
CA PRO A 43 1.50 11.62 -6.24
C PRO A 43 0.32 12.59 -6.22
N GLY A 44 -0.67 12.33 -5.37
CA GLY A 44 -1.92 13.08 -5.32
C GLY A 44 -3.08 12.46 -6.11
N ILE A 45 -2.81 11.46 -6.96
CA ILE A 45 -3.82 10.68 -7.67
C ILE A 45 -3.79 9.25 -7.12
N PRO A 46 -4.84 8.80 -6.40
CA PRO A 46 -4.84 7.49 -5.77
C PRO A 46 -4.92 6.36 -6.79
N LEU A 47 -4.10 5.32 -6.59
CA LEU A 47 -4.14 4.10 -7.38
C LEU A 47 -5.23 3.17 -6.87
N LYS A 48 -5.85 2.46 -7.81
CA LYS A 48 -6.74 1.35 -7.45
C LYS A 48 -5.90 0.17 -6.98
N PRO A 49 -6.09 -0.31 -5.73
CA PRO A 49 -5.30 -1.41 -5.22
C PRO A 49 -5.63 -2.72 -5.93
N MET A 50 -4.63 -3.58 -6.10
CA MET A 50 -4.86 -4.99 -6.44
C MET A 50 -5.55 -5.69 -5.27
N LEU A 51 -6.54 -6.51 -5.59
CA LEU A 51 -7.27 -7.29 -4.61
C LEU A 51 -6.78 -8.73 -4.62
N ALA A 52 -6.46 -9.24 -3.43
CA ALA A 52 -6.15 -10.66 -3.25
C ALA A 52 -7.41 -11.51 -3.43
N HIS A 53 -7.24 -12.70 -4.00
CA HIS A 53 -8.28 -13.72 -4.06
C HIS A 53 -8.10 -14.69 -2.89
N PRO A 54 -9.17 -15.00 -2.14
CA PRO A 54 -9.08 -16.00 -1.07
C PRO A 54 -8.78 -17.37 -1.66
N THR A 55 -7.95 -18.16 -0.96
CA THR A 55 -7.65 -19.55 -1.27
C THR A 55 -8.17 -20.47 -0.17
N LYS A 56 -8.51 -21.71 -0.51
CA LYS A 56 -9.09 -22.69 0.44
C LYS A 56 -8.04 -23.43 1.27
N GLY A 57 -6.76 -23.21 1.00
CA GLY A 57 -5.69 -23.87 1.74
C GLY A 57 -4.31 -23.66 1.11
N VAL A 58 -3.27 -24.04 1.84
CA VAL A 58 -1.87 -23.84 1.45
C VAL A 58 -1.53 -24.60 0.17
N GLN A 59 -2.10 -25.80 -0.02
CA GLN A 59 -1.87 -26.61 -1.22
C GLN A 59 -2.33 -25.91 -2.52
N GLU A 60 -3.46 -25.19 -2.47
CA GLU A 60 -3.93 -24.40 -3.62
C GLU A 60 -2.96 -23.26 -3.94
N VAL A 61 -2.41 -22.62 -2.91
CA VAL A 61 -1.42 -21.57 -3.07
C VAL A 61 -0.20 -22.10 -3.80
N LEU A 62 0.39 -23.19 -3.34
CA LEU A 62 1.59 -23.76 -3.96
C LEU A 62 1.35 -24.19 -5.41
N THR A 63 0.19 -24.79 -5.69
CA THR A 63 -0.17 -25.16 -7.07
C THR A 63 -0.24 -23.93 -7.97
N ARG A 64 -0.72 -22.78 -7.44
CA ARG A 64 -0.79 -21.53 -8.21
C ARG A 64 0.57 -20.88 -8.41
N PHE A 65 1.45 -20.98 -7.41
CA PHE A 65 2.78 -20.39 -7.49
C PHE A 65 3.78 -21.27 -8.22
N GLU A 66 3.53 -22.60 -8.26
CA GLU A 66 4.41 -23.60 -8.88
C GLU A 66 5.88 -23.39 -8.45
N ASN A 67 6.72 -22.89 -9.38
CA ASN A 67 8.13 -22.59 -9.14
C ASN A 67 8.41 -21.09 -8.96
N ALA A 68 7.36 -20.25 -8.87
CA ALA A 68 7.54 -18.82 -8.70
C ALA A 68 7.88 -18.48 -7.24
N LYS A 69 8.82 -17.58 -7.04
CA LYS A 69 9.11 -17.04 -5.70
C LYS A 69 7.92 -16.21 -5.21
N PHE A 70 7.59 -16.36 -3.95
CA PHE A 70 6.52 -15.62 -3.30
C PHE A 70 6.95 -15.17 -1.91
N THR A 71 6.23 -14.19 -1.39
CA THR A 71 6.39 -13.66 -0.03
C THR A 71 5.11 -13.92 0.75
N CYS A 72 5.28 -14.32 2.01
CA CYS A 72 4.22 -14.34 3.01
C CYS A 72 4.26 -13.04 3.79
N GLU A 73 3.14 -12.33 3.88
CA GLU A 73 3.02 -11.11 4.66
C GLU A 73 1.88 -11.22 5.67
N TRP A 74 2.08 -10.63 6.84
CA TRP A 74 1.01 -10.52 7.81
C TRP A 74 -0.01 -9.49 7.35
N LYS A 75 -1.26 -9.92 7.24
CA LYS A 75 -2.38 -9.04 6.90
C LYS A 75 -2.95 -8.47 8.19
N TYR A 76 -2.66 -7.20 8.40
CA TYR A 76 -3.19 -6.45 9.54
C TYR A 76 -4.68 -6.14 9.34
N ASP A 77 -5.42 -6.13 10.44
CA ASP A 77 -6.85 -5.79 10.44
C ASP A 77 -7.02 -4.30 10.75
N GLY A 78 -6.98 -3.48 9.70
CA GLY A 78 -7.00 -2.04 9.77
C GLY A 78 -7.76 -1.40 8.61
N GLU A 79 -7.38 -0.18 8.29
CA GLU A 79 -7.82 0.52 7.09
C GLU A 79 -6.64 0.77 6.17
N ARG A 80 -6.75 0.37 4.91
CA ARG A 80 -5.72 0.68 3.92
C ARG A 80 -5.51 2.18 3.83
N ALA A 81 -4.27 2.60 3.94
CA ALA A 81 -3.83 3.97 3.83
C ALA A 81 -2.76 4.07 2.74
N GLN A 82 -3.15 4.55 1.57
CA GLN A 82 -2.22 4.91 0.52
C GLN A 82 -1.75 6.34 0.80
N ILE A 83 -0.50 6.49 1.24
CA ILE A 83 0.06 7.78 1.67
C ILE A 83 0.88 8.38 0.53
N HIS A 84 0.47 9.55 0.08
CA HIS A 84 1.15 10.31 -0.96
C HIS A 84 1.85 11.52 -0.35
N LEU A 85 3.17 11.57 -0.43
CA LEU A 85 3.96 12.77 -0.18
C LEU A 85 4.19 13.45 -1.53
N LEU A 86 3.70 14.68 -1.67
CA LEU A 86 3.85 15.49 -2.87
C LEU A 86 5.17 16.29 -2.83
N GLU A 87 5.60 16.81 -3.98
CA GLU A 87 6.84 17.58 -4.09
C GLU A 87 6.81 18.92 -3.31
N ASP A 88 5.62 19.48 -3.12
CA ASP A 88 5.40 20.66 -2.29
C ASP A 88 5.45 20.37 -0.78
N GLY A 89 5.68 19.13 -0.39
CA GLY A 89 5.70 18.66 0.99
C GLY A 89 4.32 18.34 1.57
N SER A 90 3.23 18.57 0.85
CA SER A 90 1.90 18.21 1.31
C SER A 90 1.69 16.68 1.28
N ILE A 91 0.86 16.19 2.21
CA ILE A 91 0.55 14.78 2.33
C ILE A 91 -0.94 14.57 2.06
N ARG A 92 -1.25 13.53 1.26
CA ARG A 92 -2.60 13.04 1.03
C ARG A 92 -2.69 11.58 1.44
N ILE A 93 -3.83 11.18 1.98
CA ILE A 93 -4.06 9.79 2.42
C ILE A 93 -5.36 9.31 1.80
N TYR A 94 -5.28 8.21 1.06
CA TYR A 94 -6.43 7.64 0.36
C TYR A 94 -6.78 6.25 0.88
N SER A 95 -8.09 5.97 0.91
CA SER A 95 -8.63 4.68 1.29
C SER A 95 -8.48 3.63 0.18
N ARG A 96 -8.83 2.37 0.50
CA ARG A 96 -8.93 1.27 -0.48
C ARG A 96 -9.84 1.62 -1.68
N ASN A 97 -10.86 2.45 -1.47
CA ASN A 97 -11.81 2.88 -2.49
C ASN A 97 -11.42 4.21 -3.14
N GLN A 98 -10.18 4.67 -2.94
CA GLN A 98 -9.66 5.94 -3.48
C GLN A 98 -10.34 7.19 -2.89
N GLU A 99 -11.00 7.08 -1.75
CA GLU A 99 -11.59 8.21 -1.03
C GLU A 99 -10.51 8.99 -0.30
N ASP A 100 -10.60 10.31 -0.31
CA ASP A 100 -9.68 11.18 0.44
C ASP A 100 -9.97 11.09 1.95
N ASN A 101 -9.07 10.44 2.67
CA ASN A 101 -9.06 10.29 4.12
C ASN A 101 -8.03 11.18 4.81
N THR A 102 -7.50 12.19 4.12
CA THR A 102 -6.45 13.08 4.64
C THR A 102 -6.89 13.73 5.96
N SER A 103 -8.10 14.27 6.02
CA SER A 103 -8.62 14.91 7.24
C SER A 103 -8.96 13.94 8.38
N LYS A 104 -9.00 12.63 8.10
CA LYS A 104 -9.18 11.59 9.12
C LYS A 104 -7.91 11.28 9.91
N TYR A 105 -6.73 11.51 9.30
CA TYR A 105 -5.44 11.07 9.83
C TYR A 105 -4.43 12.21 10.01
N PRO A 106 -4.75 13.31 10.71
CA PRO A 106 -3.82 14.41 10.94
C PRO A 106 -2.59 13.97 11.74
N ASP A 107 -2.72 12.98 12.61
CA ASP A 107 -1.64 12.38 13.38
C ASP A 107 -0.61 11.63 12.50
N ILE A 108 -1.06 10.93 11.46
CA ILE A 108 -0.15 10.31 10.48
C ILE A 108 0.63 11.41 9.75
N ILE A 109 -0.07 12.46 9.27
CA ILE A 109 0.55 13.57 8.53
C ILE A 109 1.66 14.22 9.35
N GLN A 110 1.36 14.55 10.60
CA GLN A 110 2.31 15.22 11.50
C GLN A 110 3.57 14.38 11.78
N ARG A 111 3.41 13.04 11.86
CA ARG A 111 4.49 12.12 12.24
C ARG A 111 5.26 11.58 11.04
N PHE A 112 4.74 11.71 9.82
CA PHE A 112 5.32 11.11 8.62
C PHE A 112 6.77 11.53 8.37
N SER A 113 7.12 12.79 8.71
CA SER A 113 8.49 13.28 8.60
C SER A 113 9.51 12.51 9.45
N LYS A 114 9.07 11.86 10.53
CA LYS A 114 9.95 11.09 11.41
C LYS A 114 10.33 9.74 10.86
N CYS A 115 9.47 9.14 10.03
CA CYS A 115 9.69 7.78 9.51
C CYS A 115 10.39 7.76 8.15
N LYS A 116 10.36 8.85 7.37
CA LYS A 116 11.08 8.96 6.10
C LYS A 116 12.50 9.50 6.28
N LEU A 117 13.42 9.11 5.39
CA LEU A 117 14.73 9.76 5.29
C LEU A 117 14.63 11.10 4.55
N ASP A 118 15.61 11.98 4.75
CA ASP A 118 15.65 13.31 4.10
C ASP A 118 15.80 13.25 2.58
N SER A 119 16.28 12.12 2.06
CA SER A 119 16.35 11.82 0.64
C SER A 119 14.99 11.66 -0.03
N VAL A 120 13.93 11.33 0.73
CA VAL A 120 12.57 11.17 0.21
C VAL A 120 11.91 12.54 0.07
N LYS A 121 11.74 13.00 -1.17
CA LYS A 121 11.10 14.29 -1.50
C LYS A 121 9.64 14.11 -1.92
N SER A 122 9.35 13.01 -2.62
CA SER A 122 7.99 12.61 -2.99
C SER A 122 7.86 11.10 -3.01
N CYS A 123 6.72 10.57 -2.59
CA CYS A 123 6.49 9.13 -2.60
C CYS A 123 4.99 8.77 -2.65
N VAL A 124 4.72 7.54 -3.06
CA VAL A 124 3.44 6.85 -2.85
C VAL A 124 3.73 5.57 -2.08
N LEU A 125 3.34 5.55 -0.83
CA LEU A 125 3.51 4.45 0.10
C LEU A 125 2.18 3.72 0.27
N ASP A 126 2.17 2.41 0.10
CA ASP A 126 1.00 1.58 0.39
C ASP A 126 1.14 0.94 1.78
N SER A 127 0.13 1.10 2.60
CA SER A 127 0.20 0.75 4.01
C SER A 127 -1.17 0.43 4.60
N GLU A 128 -1.18 -0.13 5.81
CA GLU A 128 -2.37 -0.33 6.63
C GLU A 128 -2.27 0.54 7.88
N ALA A 129 -3.29 1.34 8.16
CA ALA A 129 -3.44 2.08 9.40
C ALA A 129 -4.21 1.20 10.41
N VAL A 130 -3.59 0.91 11.54
CA VAL A 130 -4.10 -0.02 12.55
C VAL A 130 -4.25 0.70 13.88
N ALA A 131 -5.31 0.42 14.65
CA ALA A 131 -5.47 0.98 15.98
C ALA A 131 -4.33 0.48 16.90
N TRP A 132 -3.69 1.41 17.60
CA TRP A 132 -2.52 1.15 18.42
C TRP A 132 -2.71 1.57 19.87
N ASP A 133 -2.45 0.65 20.78
CA ASP A 133 -2.40 0.94 22.22
C ASP A 133 -0.97 1.38 22.58
N ARG A 134 -0.78 2.65 22.95
CA ARG A 134 0.53 3.20 23.28
C ARG A 134 1.07 2.71 24.62
N GLU A 135 0.18 2.40 25.57
CA GLU A 135 0.60 1.93 26.91
C GLU A 135 1.05 0.47 26.85
N LYS A 136 0.25 -0.36 26.18
CA LYS A 136 0.52 -1.79 26.04
C LYS A 136 1.45 -2.10 24.86
N LYS A 137 1.73 -1.12 23.99
CA LYS A 137 2.55 -1.25 22.77
C LYS A 137 2.08 -2.41 21.88
N GLN A 138 0.78 -2.47 21.62
CA GLN A 138 0.17 -3.55 20.85
C GLN A 138 -0.95 -3.06 19.93
N ILE A 139 -1.21 -3.85 18.90
CA ILE A 139 -2.34 -3.65 17.97
C ILE A 139 -3.64 -3.88 18.71
N GLN A 140 -4.63 -3.01 18.47
CA GLN A 140 -6.00 -3.16 18.96
C GLN A 140 -6.91 -3.70 17.85
N PRO A 141 -8.03 -4.35 18.20
CA PRO A 141 -9.02 -4.82 17.23
C PRO A 141 -9.53 -3.72 16.31
N PHE A 142 -9.89 -4.08 15.07
CA PHE A 142 -10.44 -3.15 14.06
C PHE A 142 -11.66 -2.37 14.56
N GLN A 143 -12.48 -2.98 15.41
CA GLN A 143 -13.67 -2.34 16.01
C GLN A 143 -13.30 -1.03 16.73
N ILE A 144 -12.12 -0.97 17.35
CA ILE A 144 -11.62 0.26 17.99
C ILE A 144 -11.31 1.31 16.92
N LEU A 145 -10.63 0.94 15.82
CA LEU A 145 -10.35 1.85 14.73
C LEU A 145 -11.63 2.42 14.11
N SER A 146 -12.67 1.60 13.96
CA SER A 146 -13.95 2.00 13.37
C SER A 146 -14.69 3.09 14.17
N THR A 147 -14.36 3.27 15.45
CA THR A 147 -14.91 4.34 16.30
C THR A 147 -14.23 5.70 16.07
N ARG A 148 -13.12 5.72 15.33
CA ARG A 148 -12.40 6.95 15.04
C ARG A 148 -13.26 7.90 14.20
N LYS A 149 -13.23 9.20 14.52
CA LYS A 149 -13.91 10.24 13.76
C LYS A 149 -13.49 10.21 12.29
N ARG A 150 -14.45 10.22 11.38
CA ARG A 150 -14.22 9.98 9.95
C ARG A 150 -13.70 11.20 9.18
N LYS A 151 -14.02 12.44 9.63
CA LYS A 151 -13.62 13.69 8.95
C LYS A 151 -13.29 14.77 9.98
N ASP A 152 -12.40 15.67 9.59
CA ASP A 152 -12.06 16.90 10.33
C ASP A 152 -11.72 16.64 11.80
N ALA A 153 -10.95 15.59 12.06
CA ALA A 153 -10.47 15.27 13.39
C ALA A 153 -9.36 16.27 13.78
N ALA A 154 -9.63 17.14 14.75
CA ALA A 154 -8.54 17.87 15.37
C ALA A 154 -7.65 16.87 16.15
N GLU A 155 -6.34 17.06 16.12
CA GLU A 155 -5.40 16.12 16.78
C GLU A 155 -5.71 15.94 18.27
N SER A 156 -6.12 17.02 18.95
CA SER A 156 -6.54 17.00 20.35
C SER A 156 -7.77 16.15 20.63
N GLU A 157 -8.59 15.85 19.61
CA GLU A 157 -9.80 15.04 19.72
C GLU A 157 -9.55 13.55 19.39
N ILE A 158 -8.33 13.19 18.97
CA ILE A 158 -8.00 11.82 18.57
C ILE A 158 -7.86 10.94 19.81
N LYS A 159 -8.90 10.18 20.08
CA LYS A 159 -8.91 9.18 21.17
C LYS A 159 -8.25 7.87 20.75
N VAL A 160 -8.48 7.43 19.51
CA VAL A 160 -7.91 6.19 18.96
C VAL A 160 -6.62 6.53 18.22
N GLN A 161 -5.49 6.13 18.79
CA GLN A 161 -4.19 6.28 18.14
C GLN A 161 -4.03 5.22 17.06
N VAL A 162 -3.23 5.53 16.03
CA VAL A 162 -2.93 4.60 14.95
C VAL A 162 -1.42 4.47 14.75
N ALA A 163 -1.01 3.26 14.35
CA ALA A 163 0.29 2.98 13.76
C ALA A 163 0.10 2.62 12.28
N VAL A 164 1.07 2.97 11.46
CA VAL A 164 1.09 2.67 10.02
C VAL A 164 2.01 1.48 9.78
N PHE A 165 1.51 0.45 9.11
CA PHE A 165 2.30 -0.70 8.66
C PHE A 165 2.53 -0.61 7.16
N GLY A 166 3.74 -0.18 6.76
CA GLY A 166 4.13 -0.05 5.36
C GLY A 166 4.51 -1.40 4.75
N PHE A 167 3.96 -1.73 3.57
CA PHE A 167 4.24 -2.99 2.89
C PHE A 167 4.67 -2.84 1.43
N ASP A 168 4.40 -1.72 0.77
CA ASP A 168 4.84 -1.50 -0.61
C ASP A 168 5.16 -0.02 -0.87
N LEU A 169 6.12 0.23 -1.77
CA LEU A 169 6.49 1.55 -2.26
C LEU A 169 6.23 1.62 -3.77
N LEU A 170 5.26 2.44 -4.17
CA LEU A 170 4.75 2.48 -5.54
C LEU A 170 5.37 3.60 -6.38
N TYR A 171 5.90 4.63 -5.71
CA TYR A 171 6.54 5.78 -6.34
C TYR A 171 7.57 6.40 -5.39
N LEU A 172 8.69 6.83 -5.95
CA LEU A 172 9.75 7.49 -5.19
C LEU A 172 10.46 8.56 -6.05
N ASN A 173 10.49 9.81 -5.59
CA ASN A 173 11.30 10.91 -6.12
C ASN A 173 11.27 11.04 -7.66
N GLY A 174 10.11 10.99 -8.28
CA GLY A 174 9.98 11.11 -9.75
C GLY A 174 9.87 9.78 -10.49
N GLU A 175 10.13 8.65 -9.82
CA GLU A 175 10.10 7.33 -10.45
C GLU A 175 8.89 6.51 -10.01
N ALA A 176 8.09 6.03 -10.97
CA ALA A 176 7.04 5.05 -10.73
C ALA A 176 7.66 3.64 -10.58
N LEU A 177 7.40 2.99 -9.44
CA LEU A 177 8.02 1.70 -9.10
C LEU A 177 7.11 0.50 -9.40
N VAL A 178 5.87 0.72 -9.77
CA VAL A 178 4.84 -0.33 -9.95
C VAL A 178 5.22 -1.43 -10.95
N ARG A 179 6.19 -1.17 -11.84
CA ARG A 179 6.72 -2.15 -12.80
C ARG A 179 7.99 -2.85 -12.33
N LYS A 180 8.55 -2.44 -11.20
CA LYS A 180 9.68 -3.13 -10.59
C LYS A 180 9.19 -4.38 -9.85
N PRO A 181 10.02 -5.42 -9.75
CA PRO A 181 9.75 -6.58 -8.91
C PRO A 181 9.39 -6.16 -7.49
N PHE A 182 8.46 -6.87 -6.86
CA PHE A 182 8.02 -6.56 -5.49
C PHE A 182 9.18 -6.56 -4.49
N GLN A 183 10.14 -7.46 -4.65
CA GLN A 183 11.33 -7.52 -3.81
C GLN A 183 12.16 -6.21 -3.87
N GLU A 184 12.32 -5.62 -5.07
CA GLU A 184 13.02 -4.34 -5.22
C GLU A 184 12.24 -3.20 -4.55
N ARG A 185 10.93 -3.13 -4.74
CA ARG A 185 10.09 -2.09 -4.12
C ARG A 185 10.13 -2.17 -2.59
N ARG A 186 10.08 -3.39 -2.05
CA ARG A 186 10.20 -3.64 -0.61
C ARG A 186 11.59 -3.27 -0.06
N GLN A 187 12.66 -3.52 -0.84
CA GLN A 187 14.01 -3.09 -0.47
C GLN A 187 14.10 -1.56 -0.47
N LEU A 188 13.61 -0.89 -1.51
CA LEU A 188 13.57 0.58 -1.58
C LEU A 188 12.77 1.18 -0.42
N LEU A 189 11.67 0.54 -0.01
CA LEU A 189 10.92 0.95 1.16
C LEU A 189 11.80 0.94 2.41
N ARG A 190 12.56 -0.13 2.66
CA ARG A 190 13.45 -0.25 3.82
C ARG A 190 14.65 0.69 3.75
N ASP A 191 15.16 0.98 2.57
CA ASP A 191 16.31 1.87 2.35
C ASP A 191 15.95 3.35 2.56
N HIS A 192 14.67 3.72 2.43
CA HIS A 192 14.24 5.12 2.47
C HIS A 192 13.35 5.47 3.66
N PHE A 193 12.93 4.47 4.42
CA PHE A 193 12.11 4.66 5.63
C PHE A 193 12.76 3.98 6.82
N LYS A 194 12.38 4.40 8.01
CA LYS A 194 12.81 3.82 9.28
C LYS A 194 11.62 3.59 10.20
N GLU A 195 11.66 2.53 10.97
CA GLU A 195 10.65 2.25 11.97
C GLU A 195 10.67 3.27 13.11
N VAL A 196 9.48 3.66 13.53
CA VAL A 196 9.22 4.49 14.70
C VAL A 196 8.12 3.83 15.49
N GLU A 197 8.45 3.31 16.67
CA GLU A 197 7.54 2.52 17.51
C GLU A 197 6.19 3.23 17.72
N GLY A 198 5.10 2.55 17.42
CA GLY A 198 3.74 3.05 17.56
C GLY A 198 3.35 4.16 16.57
N GLU A 199 4.20 4.51 15.61
CA GLU A 199 3.93 5.48 14.57
C GLU A 199 4.03 4.85 13.17
N PHE A 200 5.19 4.21 12.86
CA PHE A 200 5.43 3.54 11.57
C PHE A 200 6.27 2.29 11.75
N LEU A 201 5.83 1.19 11.18
CA LEU A 201 6.51 -0.10 11.18
C LEU A 201 6.46 -0.69 9.77
N PHE A 202 7.42 -1.55 9.43
CA PHE A 202 7.29 -2.38 8.24
C PHE A 202 6.34 -3.54 8.51
N ALA A 203 5.50 -3.88 7.55
CA ALA A 203 4.72 -5.10 7.63
C ALA A 203 5.65 -6.31 7.74
N LYS A 204 5.35 -7.21 8.68
CA LYS A 204 6.11 -8.44 8.82
C LYS A 204 5.94 -9.30 7.59
N SER A 205 7.05 -9.78 7.06
CA SER A 205 7.09 -10.63 5.88
C SER A 205 8.17 -11.68 6.02
N ALA A 206 7.99 -12.80 5.34
CA ALA A 206 8.98 -13.85 5.18
C ALA A 206 8.92 -14.40 3.75
N ASP A 207 10.04 -14.90 3.27
CA ASP A 207 10.20 -15.47 1.95
C ASP A 207 10.47 -16.99 2.10
N PRO A 208 9.43 -17.81 2.44
CA PRO A 208 9.60 -19.23 2.71
C PRO A 208 9.95 -19.99 1.44
N GLU A 209 10.82 -21.00 1.59
CA GLU A 209 11.22 -21.89 0.50
C GLU A 209 10.57 -23.28 0.64
N THR A 210 10.05 -23.61 1.81
CA THR A 210 9.45 -24.93 2.13
C THR A 210 8.01 -24.80 2.62
N MET A 211 7.28 -25.91 2.56
CA MET A 211 5.91 -26.01 3.07
C MET A 211 5.84 -25.87 4.58
N GLU A 212 6.81 -26.45 5.23
CA GLU A 212 6.94 -26.44 6.70
C GLU A 212 7.06 -24.98 7.18
N GLU A 213 7.91 -24.19 6.52
CA GLU A 213 8.05 -22.75 6.83
C GLU A 213 6.75 -21.97 6.61
N VAL A 214 6.00 -22.25 5.53
CA VAL A 214 4.68 -21.63 5.29
C VAL A 214 3.71 -21.98 6.40
N GLN A 215 3.70 -23.25 6.85
CA GLN A 215 2.82 -23.72 7.91
C GLN A 215 3.17 -23.04 9.25
N GLU A 216 4.44 -22.94 9.59
CA GLU A 216 4.90 -22.24 10.81
C GLU A 216 4.49 -20.76 10.80
N LEU A 217 4.67 -20.07 9.66
CA LEU A 217 4.24 -18.67 9.50
C LEU A 217 2.72 -18.51 9.67
N LEU A 218 1.95 -19.47 9.15
CA LEU A 218 0.50 -19.47 9.30
C LEU A 218 0.10 -19.64 10.78
N GLU A 219 0.73 -20.58 11.49
CA GLU A 219 0.47 -20.80 12.91
C GLU A 219 0.83 -19.57 13.76
N ASP A 220 1.94 -18.92 13.44
CA ASP A 220 2.36 -17.70 14.14
C ASP A 220 1.42 -16.52 13.84
N SER A 221 0.92 -16.42 12.63
CA SER A 221 -0.08 -15.38 12.29
C SER A 221 -1.37 -15.57 13.07
N VAL A 222 -1.84 -16.82 13.22
CA VAL A 222 -3.03 -17.15 14.00
C VAL A 222 -2.84 -16.83 15.49
N LYS A 223 -1.68 -17.14 16.07
CA LYS A 223 -1.35 -16.78 17.48
C LYS A 223 -1.36 -15.26 17.68
N GLY A 224 -0.96 -14.49 16.65
CA GLY A 224 -0.99 -13.03 16.66
C GLY A 224 -2.38 -12.42 16.34
N ASN A 225 -3.43 -13.22 16.14
CA ASN A 225 -4.74 -12.79 15.65
C ASN A 225 -4.67 -12.05 14.30
N LEU A 226 -3.76 -12.46 13.43
CA LEU A 226 -3.54 -11.89 12.10
C LEU A 226 -3.83 -12.92 11.02
N ILE A 227 -4.11 -12.44 9.81
CA ILE A 227 -4.28 -13.30 8.63
C ILE A 227 -2.97 -13.26 7.83
N LEU A 228 -2.54 -14.40 7.29
CA LEU A 228 -1.41 -14.44 6.39
C LEU A 228 -1.87 -14.09 4.96
N SER A 229 -1.19 -13.15 4.32
CA SER A 229 -1.35 -12.82 2.91
C SER A 229 -0.13 -13.32 2.12
N LEU A 230 -0.35 -13.79 0.91
CA LEU A 230 0.69 -14.32 0.04
C LEU A 230 0.79 -13.45 -1.21
N ASN A 231 1.97 -12.90 -1.46
CA ASN A 231 2.24 -12.00 -2.58
C ASN A 231 3.32 -12.56 -3.50
N PHE A 232 3.13 -12.38 -4.81
CA PHE A 232 4.15 -12.74 -5.80
C PHE A 232 5.35 -11.80 -5.72
N GLN A 233 6.54 -12.34 -5.86
CA GLN A 233 7.80 -11.60 -6.01
C GLN A 233 8.17 -11.38 -7.49
N ILE A 234 7.21 -11.10 -8.36
CA ILE A 234 7.48 -10.86 -9.78
C ILE A 234 7.87 -9.41 -10.01
#